data_37fa450c6d2c882de44aea3d022579e4
#
_entry.id   37fa450c6d2c882de44aea3d022579e4
#
_cell.length_a   1.000
_cell.length_b   1.000
_cell.length_c   1.000
_cell.angle_alpha   90.00
_cell.angle_beta   90.00
_cell.angle_gamma   90.00
#
_symmetry.space_group_name_H-M   'P 1'
#
loop_
_entity.id
_entity.type
_entity.pdbx_description
1 polymer ?
#
loop_
_entity_poly.entity_id
_entity_poly.type
_entity_poly.pdbx_seq_one_letter_code
_entity_poly.pdbx_strand_id
1 'polypeptide(L)'
;MRMCFVKIGIHSTPFTFFIHILNMYWIAFLAISFTGLAHPDVQRSREPQSEIHTDPCDDIPSLNNQIVTYVRDHLNRKVGRGECWDLAADALNTYHATWNGRYEFGDRVDYKNECVYPGDIIQFENVIVESHSGNSYLTESMSHHTAIIYAVSAPGQFTLAHQNYGKGPKKVGLTPLNIENITRGRMTIFRPRN
;
A
#
# COMPACT_ATOMS: atom_id res chain seq x y z
N MET A 1 -4.47 8.81 -26.28
CA MET A 1 -4.62 8.48 -24.87
C MET A 1 -4.97 7.00 -24.75
N ARG A 2 -4.10 6.17 -24.16
CA ARG A 2 -4.38 4.74 -24.01
C ARG A 2 -5.39 4.54 -22.88
N MET A 3 -6.43 3.76 -23.12
CA MET A 3 -7.45 3.44 -22.10
C MET A 3 -6.83 2.54 -21.01
N CYS A 4 -7.18 2.82 -19.76
CA CYS A 4 -6.84 1.95 -18.63
C CYS A 4 -7.75 0.72 -18.66
N PHE A 5 -7.19 -0.46 -18.90
CA PHE A 5 -7.91 -1.72 -18.80
C PHE A 5 -7.28 -2.58 -17.71
N VAL A 6 -8.08 -2.94 -16.73
CA VAL A 6 -7.75 -3.96 -15.73
C VAL A 6 -8.79 -5.06 -15.81
N LYS A 7 -8.36 -6.29 -16.02
CA LYS A 7 -9.19 -7.49 -15.96
C LYS A 7 -8.85 -8.26 -14.69
N ILE A 8 -9.86 -8.64 -13.93
CA ILE A 8 -9.73 -9.43 -12.70
C ILE A 8 -10.44 -10.76 -12.94
N GLY A 9 -9.72 -11.87 -12.83
CA GLY A 9 -10.25 -13.23 -12.88
C GLY A 9 -10.11 -13.90 -11.52
N ILE A 10 -11.21 -14.43 -10.99
CA ILE A 10 -11.22 -15.22 -9.75
C ILE A 10 -11.57 -16.66 -10.11
N HIS A 11 -10.69 -17.59 -9.80
CA HIS A 11 -10.95 -19.03 -9.92
C HIS A 11 -11.07 -19.62 -8.52
N SER A 12 -12.26 -20.12 -8.15
CA SER A 12 -12.49 -20.83 -6.90
C SER A 12 -12.77 -22.30 -7.18
N THR A 13 -12.09 -23.19 -6.46
CA THR A 13 -12.46 -24.61 -6.42
C THR A 13 -13.51 -24.81 -5.32
N PRO A 14 -14.56 -25.63 -5.54
CA PRO A 14 -15.59 -25.85 -4.52
C PRO A 14 -15.02 -26.67 -3.36
N PHE A 15 -15.18 -26.16 -2.13
CA PHE A 15 -14.76 -26.83 -0.91
C PHE A 15 -15.96 -27.40 -0.16
N THR A 16 -15.86 -28.67 0.22
CA THR A 16 -16.83 -29.37 1.06
C THR A 16 -16.58 -29.00 2.51
N PHE A 17 -17.61 -28.44 3.18
CA PHE A 17 -17.56 -28.06 4.60
C PHE A 17 -17.51 -29.32 5.49
N PHE A 18 -16.48 -29.44 6.32
CA PHE A 18 -16.49 -30.25 7.53
C PHE A 18 -16.60 -29.33 8.75
N ILE A 19 -17.72 -29.46 9.43
CA ILE A 19 -17.99 -28.79 10.71
C ILE A 19 -17.30 -29.59 11.81
N HIS A 20 -16.37 -29.00 12.56
CA HIS A 20 -15.98 -29.50 13.87
C HIS A 20 -16.34 -28.50 14.96
N ILE A 21 -17.12 -29.05 15.89
CA ILE A 21 -17.74 -28.41 17.05
C ILE A 21 -16.79 -28.47 18.26
N LEU A 22 -16.76 -27.39 19.03
CA LEU A 22 -16.50 -27.22 20.46
C LEU A 22 -15.17 -27.67 21.09
N ASN A 23 -14.53 -26.73 21.80
CA ASN A 23 -14.33 -26.95 23.24
C ASN A 23 -14.14 -25.64 24.02
N MET A 24 -15.01 -25.45 25.03
CA MET A 24 -14.94 -24.43 26.07
C MET A 24 -13.93 -24.86 27.14
N TYR A 25 -13.01 -23.99 27.54
CA TYR A 25 -12.25 -24.17 28.78
C TYR A 25 -12.46 -22.97 29.73
N TRP A 26 -12.93 -23.33 30.91
CA TRP A 26 -13.08 -22.48 32.10
C TRP A 26 -11.70 -22.07 32.64
N ILE A 27 -11.53 -20.82 32.99
CA ILE A 27 -10.36 -20.33 33.72
C ILE A 27 -10.79 -19.97 35.14
N ALA A 28 -10.22 -20.66 36.10
CA ALA A 28 -10.38 -20.40 37.54
C ALA A 28 -9.49 -19.24 37.99
N PHE A 29 -10.06 -18.30 38.73
CA PHE A 29 -9.34 -17.22 39.40
C PHE A 29 -8.66 -17.74 40.67
N LEU A 30 -7.34 -17.55 40.80
CA LEU A 30 -6.60 -17.73 42.02
C LEU A 30 -6.24 -16.35 42.56
N ALA A 31 -6.76 -16.04 43.78
CA ALA A 31 -6.40 -14.85 44.51
C ALA A 31 -5.08 -15.11 45.27
N ILE A 32 -4.08 -14.25 45.06
CA ILE A 32 -2.83 -14.27 45.82
C ILE A 32 -2.78 -13.03 46.73
N SER A 33 -2.73 -13.30 48.04
CA SER A 33 -2.58 -12.28 49.09
C SER A 33 -1.13 -11.77 49.13
N PHE A 34 -0.95 -10.46 49.10
CA PHE A 34 0.34 -9.80 49.27
C PHE A 34 0.56 -9.45 50.76
N THR A 35 1.56 -10.05 51.39
CA THR A 35 2.16 -9.56 52.66
C THR A 35 3.44 -8.81 52.31
N GLY A 36 3.54 -7.58 52.82
CA GLY A 36 4.69 -6.71 52.56
C GLY A 36 5.96 -7.14 53.29
N LEU A 37 7.09 -6.75 52.75
CA LEU A 37 8.36 -6.57 53.48
C LEU A 37 9.35 -5.73 52.65
N ALA A 38 9.88 -4.70 53.37
CA ALA A 38 11.19 -4.07 53.23
C ALA A 38 11.74 -3.67 51.83
N HIS A 39 11.97 -2.37 51.70
CA HIS A 39 12.76 -1.76 50.63
C HIS A 39 14.24 -2.17 50.74
N PRO A 40 14.86 -2.58 49.65
CA PRO A 40 16.29 -2.35 49.44
C PRO A 40 16.50 -1.22 48.42
N ASP A 41 17.61 -0.52 48.59
CA ASP A 41 18.12 0.59 47.82
C ASP A 41 17.91 0.43 46.30
N VAL A 42 17.22 1.42 45.72
CA VAL A 42 17.10 1.52 44.25
C VAL A 42 18.44 2.03 43.71
N GLN A 43 19.30 1.10 43.35
CA GLN A 43 20.38 1.35 42.42
C GLN A 43 19.74 1.79 41.12
N ARG A 44 19.86 3.07 40.79
CA ARG A 44 19.44 3.70 39.56
C ARG A 44 20.27 3.12 38.40
N SER A 45 19.83 1.95 37.92
CA SER A 45 20.34 1.40 36.69
C SER A 45 20.09 2.44 35.58
N ARG A 46 21.18 2.93 34.97
CA ARG A 46 21.08 3.70 33.73
C ARG A 46 20.35 2.80 32.72
N GLU A 47 19.13 3.15 32.39
CA GLU A 47 18.47 2.57 31.18
C GLU A 47 19.41 2.77 30.01
N PRO A 48 19.66 1.72 29.21
CA PRO A 48 20.36 1.89 27.96
C PRO A 48 19.53 2.86 27.13
N GLN A 49 20.13 4.01 26.76
CA GLN A 49 19.56 4.89 25.75
C GLN A 49 19.36 4.02 24.50
N SER A 50 18.11 3.71 24.19
CA SER A 50 17.77 3.10 22.90
C SER A 50 18.23 4.10 21.84
N GLU A 51 19.26 3.76 21.09
CA GLU A 51 19.60 4.46 19.86
C GLU A 51 18.32 4.44 19.00
N ILE A 52 17.78 5.62 18.74
CA ILE A 52 16.66 5.79 17.82
C ILE A 52 17.22 5.39 16.45
N HIS A 53 16.98 4.14 16.07
CA HIS A 53 17.31 3.65 14.75
C HIS A 53 16.23 4.21 13.81
N THR A 54 16.46 5.42 13.28
CA THR A 54 15.61 5.98 12.23
C THR A 54 15.85 5.18 10.97
N ASP A 55 14.81 4.53 10.45
CA ASP A 55 14.85 3.92 9.12
C ASP A 55 15.19 5.04 8.11
N PRO A 56 16.19 4.86 7.22
CA PRO A 56 16.54 5.86 6.21
C PRO A 56 15.37 6.25 5.30
N CYS A 57 14.27 5.49 5.32
CA CYS A 57 13.06 5.75 4.55
C CYS A 57 11.94 6.48 5.34
N ASP A 58 12.20 6.92 6.58
CA ASP A 58 11.20 7.61 7.40
C ASP A 58 10.95 9.07 6.96
N ASP A 59 11.90 9.69 6.27
CA ASP A 59 11.80 11.10 5.85
C ASP A 59 11.09 11.25 4.49
N ILE A 60 9.75 11.28 4.52
CA ILE A 60 8.92 11.36 3.32
C ILE A 60 9.00 12.79 2.75
N PRO A 61 9.32 12.96 1.43
CA PRO A 61 9.36 14.28 0.80
C PRO A 61 8.04 15.05 0.94
N SER A 62 8.11 16.37 1.13
CA SER A 62 6.93 17.19 1.40
C SER A 62 5.88 17.13 0.28
N LEU A 63 6.31 17.11 -0.99
CA LEU A 63 5.41 16.97 -2.14
C LEU A 63 4.69 15.60 -2.12
N ASN A 64 5.39 14.54 -1.74
CA ASN A 64 4.80 13.22 -1.59
C ASN A 64 3.69 13.24 -0.52
N ASN A 65 3.93 13.89 0.63
CA ASN A 65 2.92 14.04 1.69
C ASN A 65 1.69 14.83 1.21
N GLN A 66 1.88 15.88 0.39
CA GLN A 66 0.81 16.63 -0.22
C GLN A 66 -0.03 15.76 -1.16
N ILE A 67 0.61 14.94 -2.00
CA ILE A 67 -0.06 14.02 -2.92
C ILE A 67 -0.87 12.97 -2.15
N VAL A 68 -0.33 12.41 -1.07
CA VAL A 68 -1.08 11.47 -0.20
C VAL A 68 -2.29 12.17 0.43
N THR A 69 -2.14 13.42 0.87
CA THR A 69 -3.25 14.21 1.40
C THR A 69 -4.34 14.42 0.34
N TYR A 70 -3.94 14.78 -0.89
CA TYR A 70 -4.86 14.89 -2.02
C TYR A 70 -5.65 13.59 -2.24
N VAL A 71 -4.97 12.45 -2.29
CA VAL A 71 -5.61 11.14 -2.45
C VAL A 71 -6.62 10.87 -1.33
N ARG A 72 -6.23 11.09 -0.08
CA ARG A 72 -7.10 10.88 1.09
C ARG A 72 -8.38 11.69 0.99
N ASP A 73 -8.28 12.96 0.57
CA ASP A 73 -9.43 13.87 0.48
C ASP A 73 -10.36 13.52 -0.71
N HIS A 74 -9.87 12.70 -1.65
CA HIS A 74 -10.63 12.25 -2.83
C HIS A 74 -11.06 10.77 -2.78
N LEU A 75 -10.82 10.06 -1.67
CA LEU A 75 -11.30 8.68 -1.52
C LEU A 75 -12.82 8.59 -1.76
N ASN A 76 -13.23 7.56 -2.50
CA ASN A 76 -14.61 7.31 -2.91
C ASN A 76 -15.23 8.40 -3.83
N ARG A 77 -14.44 9.34 -4.32
CA ARG A 77 -14.85 10.39 -5.28
C ARG A 77 -14.25 10.11 -6.66
N LYS A 78 -14.88 10.65 -7.68
CA LYS A 78 -14.35 10.64 -9.04
C LYS A 78 -13.50 11.90 -9.26
N VAL A 79 -12.26 11.71 -9.70
CA VAL A 79 -11.34 12.78 -10.11
C VAL A 79 -11.31 12.83 -11.63
N GLY A 80 -11.41 14.03 -12.21
CA GLY A 80 -11.41 14.23 -13.66
C GLY A 80 -12.50 13.41 -14.36
N ARG A 81 -12.13 12.70 -15.41
CA ARG A 81 -13.02 11.80 -16.16
C ARG A 81 -13.22 10.45 -15.46
N GLY A 82 -12.44 10.18 -14.41
CA GLY A 82 -12.42 8.92 -13.69
C GLY A 82 -11.48 7.89 -14.32
N GLU A 83 -10.53 8.29 -15.15
CA GLU A 83 -9.50 7.39 -15.68
C GLU A 83 -8.34 7.26 -14.67
N CYS A 84 -7.58 6.18 -14.71
CA CYS A 84 -6.48 5.93 -13.78
C CYS A 84 -5.42 7.04 -13.81
N TRP A 85 -5.15 7.59 -14.99
CA TRP A 85 -4.20 8.68 -15.19
C TRP A 85 -4.68 10.01 -14.57
N ASP A 86 -5.99 10.27 -14.57
CA ASP A 86 -6.56 11.55 -14.12
C ASP A 86 -6.24 11.83 -12.64
N LEU A 87 -6.21 10.80 -11.79
CA LEU A 87 -5.88 10.96 -10.36
C LEU A 87 -4.45 11.48 -10.17
N ALA A 88 -3.47 10.86 -10.84
CA ALA A 88 -2.07 11.27 -10.74
C ALA A 88 -1.86 12.66 -11.36
N ALA A 89 -2.44 12.92 -12.53
CA ALA A 89 -2.33 14.19 -13.23
C ALA A 89 -2.91 15.36 -12.41
N ASP A 90 -4.08 15.16 -11.81
CA ASP A 90 -4.75 16.19 -11.04
C ASP A 90 -4.01 16.49 -9.74
N ALA A 91 -3.52 15.45 -9.04
CA ALA A 91 -2.68 15.62 -7.86
C ALA A 91 -1.40 16.41 -8.16
N LEU A 92 -0.67 16.03 -9.23
CA LEU A 92 0.57 16.72 -9.62
C LEU A 92 0.32 18.18 -10.02
N ASN A 93 -0.73 18.44 -10.80
CA ASN A 93 -1.08 19.78 -11.23
C ASN A 93 -1.54 20.66 -10.06
N THR A 94 -2.27 20.12 -9.09
CA THR A 94 -2.73 20.83 -7.90
C THR A 94 -1.55 21.37 -7.08
N TYR A 95 -0.45 20.64 -7.01
CA TYR A 95 0.75 21.06 -6.27
C TYR A 95 1.89 21.57 -7.17
N HIS A 96 1.59 21.90 -8.43
CA HIS A 96 2.54 22.47 -9.38
C HIS A 96 3.81 21.65 -9.58
N ALA A 97 3.68 20.32 -9.47
CA ALA A 97 4.79 19.41 -9.68
C ALA A 97 5.34 19.48 -11.12
N THR A 98 6.65 19.29 -11.27
CA THR A 98 7.30 19.21 -12.58
C THR A 98 7.21 17.81 -13.15
N TRP A 99 6.52 17.65 -14.29
CA TRP A 99 6.35 16.38 -14.99
C TRP A 99 6.05 16.60 -16.49
N ASN A 100 6.08 15.54 -17.32
CA ASN A 100 5.96 15.72 -18.78
C ASN A 100 4.53 15.83 -19.32
N GLY A 101 3.52 15.83 -18.45
CA GLY A 101 2.11 15.90 -18.85
C GLY A 101 1.59 14.60 -19.50
N ARG A 102 2.36 13.49 -19.43
CA ARG A 102 2.01 12.20 -20.01
C ARG A 102 2.16 11.07 -19.00
N TYR A 103 3.22 10.24 -19.13
CA TYR A 103 3.42 9.03 -18.31
C TYR A 103 4.80 8.99 -17.64
N GLU A 104 5.48 10.13 -17.56
CA GLU A 104 6.65 10.35 -16.72
C GLU A 104 6.28 11.38 -15.65
N PHE A 105 6.06 10.89 -14.45
CA PHE A 105 5.44 11.63 -13.35
C PHE A 105 6.46 12.28 -12.40
N GLY A 106 7.73 12.33 -12.80
CA GLY A 106 8.85 12.83 -12.03
C GLY A 106 10.11 12.03 -12.30
N ASP A 107 11.00 11.90 -11.32
CA ASP A 107 12.22 11.14 -11.43
C ASP A 107 11.95 9.64 -11.23
N ARG A 108 12.66 8.79 -11.99
CA ARG A 108 12.52 7.33 -11.84
C ARG A 108 13.17 6.88 -10.54
N VAL A 109 12.48 6.01 -9.82
CA VAL A 109 12.95 5.40 -8.58
C VAL A 109 13.45 3.98 -8.87
N ASP A 110 14.69 3.68 -8.51
CA ASP A 110 15.19 2.31 -8.45
C ASP A 110 14.71 1.64 -7.15
N TYR A 111 13.48 1.13 -7.18
CA TYR A 111 12.81 0.55 -6.02
C TYR A 111 13.52 -0.64 -5.36
N LYS A 112 14.60 -1.14 -5.97
CA LYS A 112 15.45 -2.20 -5.38
C LYS A 112 16.54 -1.64 -4.49
N ASN A 113 16.97 -0.39 -4.74
CA ASN A 113 18.11 0.23 -4.10
C ASN A 113 17.76 1.59 -3.45
N GLU A 114 16.58 2.12 -3.71
CA GLU A 114 16.12 3.41 -3.20
C GLU A 114 14.83 3.25 -2.41
N CYS A 115 14.60 4.15 -1.45
CA CYS A 115 13.34 4.22 -0.72
C CYS A 115 12.18 4.53 -1.67
N VAL A 116 11.12 3.75 -1.55
CA VAL A 116 9.82 4.06 -2.16
C VAL A 116 8.96 4.73 -1.09
N TYR A 117 8.40 5.88 -1.41
CA TYR A 117 7.58 6.63 -0.45
C TYR A 117 6.09 6.62 -0.81
N PRO A 118 5.21 6.74 0.18
CA PRO A 118 3.85 7.18 -0.10
C PRO A 118 3.87 8.46 -0.93
N GLY A 119 2.98 8.58 -1.92
CA GLY A 119 2.96 9.70 -2.87
C GLY A 119 3.80 9.47 -4.13
N ASP A 120 4.68 8.46 -4.19
CA ASP A 120 5.29 8.04 -5.44
C ASP A 120 4.22 7.50 -6.41
N ILE A 121 4.44 7.68 -7.71
CA ILE A 121 3.49 7.27 -8.75
C ILE A 121 4.02 6.05 -9.48
N ILE A 122 3.15 5.05 -9.64
CA ILE A 122 3.49 3.80 -10.29
C ILE A 122 2.76 3.67 -11.64
N GLN A 123 3.50 3.33 -12.67
CA GLN A 123 3.02 3.06 -14.02
C GLN A 123 3.21 1.60 -14.37
N PHE A 124 2.13 0.93 -14.76
CA PHE A 124 2.12 -0.45 -15.22
C PHE A 124 1.94 -0.52 -16.73
N GLU A 125 2.70 -1.41 -17.38
CA GLU A 125 2.62 -1.69 -18.80
C GLU A 125 2.62 -3.20 -19.06
N ASN A 126 1.52 -3.73 -19.58
CA ASN A 126 1.28 -5.15 -19.87
C ASN A 126 1.55 -6.06 -18.64
N VAL A 127 1.24 -5.56 -17.43
CA VAL A 127 1.50 -6.26 -16.18
C VAL A 127 0.42 -7.32 -15.92
N ILE A 128 0.87 -8.48 -15.42
CA ILE A 128 0.04 -9.53 -14.83
C ILE A 128 0.49 -9.68 -13.38
N VAL A 129 -0.48 -9.60 -12.47
CA VAL A 129 -0.31 -9.87 -11.03
C VAL A 129 -1.06 -11.15 -10.70
N GLU A 130 -0.42 -12.07 -10.04
CA GLU A 130 -0.99 -13.36 -9.63
C GLU A 130 -0.86 -13.52 -8.13
N SER A 131 -1.98 -13.69 -7.45
CA SER A 131 -2.01 -13.88 -6.00
C SER A 131 -2.83 -15.09 -5.59
N HIS A 132 -2.39 -15.76 -4.53
CA HIS A 132 -3.05 -16.92 -3.95
C HIS A 132 -3.56 -16.56 -2.56
N SER A 133 -4.81 -16.91 -2.26
CA SER A 133 -5.40 -16.78 -0.93
C SER A 133 -6.20 -18.06 -0.64
N GLY A 134 -5.64 -18.94 0.19
CA GLY A 134 -6.20 -20.26 0.43
C GLY A 134 -6.36 -21.04 -0.89
N ASN A 135 -7.59 -21.45 -1.22
CA ASN A 135 -7.90 -22.16 -2.47
C ASN A 135 -8.32 -21.23 -3.63
N SER A 136 -8.21 -19.94 -3.45
CA SER A 136 -8.55 -18.96 -4.49
C SER A 136 -7.30 -18.45 -5.19
N TYR A 137 -7.39 -18.36 -6.50
CA TYR A 137 -6.37 -17.80 -7.37
C TYR A 137 -6.93 -16.54 -8.02
N LEU A 138 -6.23 -15.43 -7.85
CA LEU A 138 -6.59 -14.14 -8.41
C LEU A 138 -5.56 -13.74 -9.46
N THR A 139 -6.02 -13.46 -10.66
CA THR A 139 -5.20 -12.89 -11.74
C THR A 139 -5.71 -11.52 -12.11
N GLU A 140 -4.84 -10.54 -12.06
CA GLU A 140 -5.10 -9.17 -12.50
C GLU A 140 -4.24 -8.85 -13.73
N SER A 141 -4.84 -8.29 -14.77
CA SER A 141 -4.12 -7.90 -15.96
C SER A 141 -4.29 -6.41 -16.23
N MET A 142 -3.19 -5.70 -16.29
CA MET A 142 -3.11 -4.26 -16.50
C MET A 142 -2.31 -3.97 -17.79
N SER A 143 -2.99 -3.73 -18.91
CA SER A 143 -2.31 -3.38 -20.17
C SER A 143 -1.61 -2.03 -20.08
N HIS A 144 -2.27 -1.05 -19.46
CA HIS A 144 -1.74 0.27 -19.17
C HIS A 144 -2.50 0.85 -17.98
N HIS A 145 -1.84 1.06 -16.84
CA HIS A 145 -2.50 1.53 -15.64
C HIS A 145 -1.58 2.43 -14.82
N THR A 146 -2.15 3.47 -14.21
CA THR A 146 -1.45 4.41 -13.33
C THR A 146 -2.07 4.34 -11.94
N ALA A 147 -1.25 4.33 -10.90
CA ALA A 147 -1.67 4.42 -9.52
C ALA A 147 -0.73 5.33 -8.71
N ILE A 148 -1.19 5.83 -7.57
CA ILE A 148 -0.37 6.51 -6.57
C ILE A 148 -0.12 5.53 -5.43
N ILE A 149 1.10 5.40 -4.96
CA ILE A 149 1.43 4.64 -3.75
C ILE A 149 0.87 5.40 -2.56
N TYR A 150 -0.17 4.87 -1.92
CA TYR A 150 -0.84 5.50 -0.79
C TYR A 150 -0.14 5.17 0.53
N ALA A 151 0.35 3.95 0.66
CA ALA A 151 1.12 3.49 1.82
C ALA A 151 2.14 2.44 1.41
N VAL A 152 3.23 2.36 2.16
CA VAL A 152 4.27 1.34 2.09
C VAL A 152 4.28 0.60 3.42
N SER A 153 3.97 -0.70 3.42
CA SER A 153 3.93 -1.52 4.63
C SER A 153 5.22 -2.30 4.85
N ALA A 154 5.93 -2.59 3.77
CA ALA A 154 7.26 -3.21 3.74
C ALA A 154 7.87 -3.00 2.35
N PRO A 155 9.18 -3.24 2.14
CA PRO A 155 9.77 -3.22 0.82
C PRO A 155 8.97 -4.08 -0.18
N GLY A 156 8.50 -3.45 -1.26
CA GLY A 156 7.69 -4.11 -2.28
C GLY A 156 6.22 -4.40 -1.93
N GLN A 157 5.76 -3.99 -0.75
CA GLN A 157 4.38 -4.15 -0.32
C GLN A 157 3.69 -2.80 -0.18
N PHE A 158 2.76 -2.52 -1.07
CA PHE A 158 2.13 -1.22 -1.22
C PHE A 158 0.61 -1.29 -1.05
N THR A 159 0.03 -0.19 -0.59
CA THR A 159 -1.37 0.12 -0.84
C THR A 159 -1.42 1.15 -1.96
N LEU A 160 -2.10 0.82 -3.04
CA LEU A 160 -2.24 1.68 -4.22
C LEU A 160 -3.57 2.43 -4.19
N ALA A 161 -3.53 3.71 -4.52
CA ALA A 161 -4.71 4.52 -4.80
C ALA A 161 -4.87 4.69 -6.32
N HIS A 162 -6.04 4.40 -6.84
CA HIS A 162 -6.32 4.50 -8.27
C HIS A 162 -7.82 4.60 -8.56
N GLN A 163 -8.18 4.88 -9.80
CA GLN A 163 -9.56 4.81 -10.31
C GLN A 163 -9.60 3.98 -11.58
N ASN A 164 -10.81 3.64 -12.02
CA ASN A 164 -11.05 2.79 -13.19
C ASN A 164 -10.30 1.44 -13.09
N TYR A 165 -10.43 0.82 -11.92
CA TYR A 165 -9.81 -0.45 -11.61
C TYR A 165 -10.85 -1.57 -11.60
N GLY A 166 -10.62 -2.59 -12.42
CA GLY A 166 -11.55 -3.71 -12.55
C GLY A 166 -12.92 -3.30 -13.13
N LYS A 167 -13.99 -3.89 -12.59
CA LYS A 167 -15.39 -3.60 -12.96
C LYS A 167 -16.06 -2.59 -12.02
N GLY A 168 -15.28 -2.02 -11.08
CA GLY A 168 -15.80 -1.08 -10.08
C GLY A 168 -16.15 0.30 -10.65
N PRO A 169 -16.74 1.16 -9.81
CA PRO A 169 -17.03 2.53 -10.18
C PRO A 169 -15.73 3.31 -10.44
N LYS A 170 -15.80 4.28 -11.36
CA LYS A 170 -14.66 5.18 -11.65
C LYS A 170 -14.44 6.19 -10.51
N LYS A 171 -14.13 5.69 -9.32
CA LYS A 171 -13.86 6.46 -8.10
C LYS A 171 -12.52 6.06 -7.53
N VAL A 172 -11.87 6.95 -6.79
CA VAL A 172 -10.63 6.64 -6.08
C VAL A 172 -10.88 5.54 -5.06
N GLY A 173 -10.18 4.44 -5.24
CA GLY A 173 -10.21 3.28 -4.35
C GLY A 173 -8.80 2.86 -3.96
N LEU A 174 -8.69 2.00 -2.96
CA LEU A 174 -7.43 1.46 -2.46
C LEU A 174 -7.38 -0.04 -2.72
N THR A 175 -6.22 -0.54 -3.18
CA THR A 175 -5.94 -1.98 -3.33
C THR A 175 -4.53 -2.31 -2.88
N PRO A 176 -4.30 -3.49 -2.30
CA PRO A 176 -2.94 -3.94 -1.98
C PRO A 176 -2.20 -4.38 -3.25
N LEU A 177 -0.88 -4.20 -3.25
CA LEU A 177 0.04 -4.78 -4.22
C LEU A 177 1.26 -5.33 -3.49
N ASN A 178 1.60 -6.60 -3.76
CA ASN A 178 2.93 -7.13 -3.53
C ASN A 178 3.62 -7.27 -4.89
N ILE A 179 4.75 -6.58 -5.08
CA ILE A 179 5.48 -6.60 -6.37
C ILE A 179 6.01 -8.00 -6.74
N GLU A 180 6.24 -8.87 -5.75
CA GLU A 180 6.64 -10.26 -5.99
C GLU A 180 5.57 -11.07 -6.74
N ASN A 181 4.31 -10.61 -6.67
CA ASN A 181 3.20 -11.23 -7.39
C ASN A 181 3.13 -10.80 -8.87
N ILE A 182 4.01 -9.90 -9.31
CA ILE A 182 4.09 -9.48 -10.72
C ILE A 182 4.84 -10.56 -11.49
N THR A 183 4.11 -11.31 -12.32
CA THR A 183 4.66 -12.43 -13.11
C THR A 183 5.02 -12.02 -14.53
N ARG A 184 4.51 -10.87 -15.00
CA ARG A 184 4.74 -10.37 -16.35
C ARG A 184 4.59 -8.85 -16.44
N GLY A 185 5.23 -8.26 -17.46
CA GLY A 185 5.10 -6.85 -17.84
C GLY A 185 6.16 -5.98 -17.20
N ARG A 186 5.94 -4.66 -17.22
CA ARG A 186 6.86 -3.67 -16.70
C ARG A 186 6.14 -2.74 -15.74
N MET A 187 6.75 -2.53 -14.59
CA MET A 187 6.38 -1.56 -13.57
C MET A 187 7.48 -0.49 -13.50
N THR A 188 7.11 0.78 -13.48
CA THR A 188 8.03 1.90 -13.25
C THR A 188 7.48 2.78 -12.14
N ILE A 189 8.31 3.11 -11.17
CA ILE A 189 7.96 4.03 -10.08
C ILE A 189 8.62 5.38 -10.36
N PHE A 190 7.88 6.45 -10.11
CA PHE A 190 8.31 7.83 -10.28
C PHE A 190 8.13 8.58 -8.98
N ARG A 191 9.14 9.36 -8.59
CA ARG A 191 9.08 10.33 -7.51
C ARG A 191 8.70 11.69 -8.05
N PRO A 192 7.56 12.26 -7.60
CA PRO A 192 7.20 13.62 -7.94
C PRO A 192 8.26 14.61 -7.50
N ARG A 193 8.43 15.67 -8.28
CA ARG A 193 9.37 16.77 -7.98
C ARG A 193 8.74 18.14 -8.26
N ASN A 194 9.25 19.16 -7.57
CA ASN A 194 8.93 20.55 -7.82
C ASN A 194 9.71 21.08 -9.01
#